data_b100c82044365084ea0cf400ef65cbd1
#
_entry.id   b100c82044365084ea0cf400ef65cbd1
#
_cell.length_a   1.000
_cell.length_b   1.000
_cell.length_c   1.000
_cell.angle_alpha   90.00
_cell.angle_beta   90.00
_cell.angle_gamma   90.00
#
_symmetry.space_group_name_H-M   'P 1'
#
loop_
_entity.id
_entity.type
_entity.pdbx_description
1 polymer ?
#
loop_
_entity_poly.entity_id
_entity_poly.type
_entity_poly.pdbx_seq_one_letter_code
_entity_poly.pdbx_strand_id
1 'polypeptide(L)'
;MREKSDKKMEQEDLRYAENAWLFGLHLYGMMDAFGIWYNNNYRSVELRDMKTALLLGLIPGLGQMYNGEFGKAGLLYMGLIGAAASIRTSQNMVEYYLDRKHFLEKENSSSEELDRVTERVTYYRKNRNQYIWGVALIYLYSLGDAVVDALLSDFDNPMHFALLPNLTGGAQALFTLDF
;
A
#
# COMPACT_ATOMS: atom_id res chain seq x y z
N MET A 1 -9.40 -18.24 -32.08
CA MET A 1 -10.24 -17.05 -31.81
C MET A 1 -10.39 -16.78 -30.30
N ARG A 2 -10.63 -17.79 -29.48
CA ARG A 2 -10.82 -17.71 -28.02
C ARG A 2 -9.55 -17.26 -27.27
N GLU A 3 -8.37 -17.81 -27.57
CA GLU A 3 -7.10 -17.38 -26.93
C GLU A 3 -6.79 -15.88 -27.09
N LYS A 4 -7.22 -15.29 -28.21
CA LYS A 4 -7.10 -13.83 -28.43
C LYS A 4 -8.04 -13.03 -27.51
N SER A 5 -9.23 -13.57 -27.20
CA SER A 5 -10.20 -12.98 -26.28
C SER A 5 -9.68 -13.02 -24.84
N ASP A 6 -9.08 -14.17 -24.45
CA ASP A 6 -8.52 -14.37 -23.13
C ASP A 6 -7.39 -13.38 -22.84
N LYS A 7 -6.45 -13.24 -23.80
CA LYS A 7 -5.35 -12.26 -23.69
C LYS A 7 -5.83 -10.82 -23.66
N LYS A 8 -6.90 -10.48 -24.39
CA LYS A 8 -7.45 -9.12 -24.42
C LYS A 8 -8.05 -8.76 -23.07
N MET A 9 -8.83 -9.64 -22.47
CA MET A 9 -9.46 -9.42 -21.17
C MET A 9 -8.42 -9.34 -20.05
N GLU A 10 -7.43 -10.23 -20.04
CA GLU A 10 -6.30 -10.17 -19.11
C GLU A 10 -5.55 -8.83 -19.21
N GLN A 11 -5.35 -8.31 -20.42
CA GLN A 11 -4.72 -7.00 -20.64
C GLN A 11 -5.58 -5.82 -20.15
N GLU A 12 -6.90 -5.88 -20.35
CA GLU A 12 -7.81 -4.81 -19.88
C GLU A 12 -7.85 -4.73 -18.36
N ASP A 13 -7.92 -5.87 -17.67
CA ASP A 13 -7.90 -5.92 -16.22
C ASP A 13 -6.53 -5.53 -15.63
N LEU A 14 -5.44 -5.92 -16.25
CA LEU A 14 -4.09 -5.48 -15.86
C LEU A 14 -3.95 -3.96 -15.98
N ARG A 15 -4.40 -3.37 -17.08
CA ARG A 15 -4.40 -1.90 -17.28
C ARG A 15 -5.21 -1.18 -16.22
N TYR A 16 -6.33 -1.75 -15.78
CA TYR A 16 -7.13 -1.19 -14.71
C TYR A 16 -6.33 -1.12 -13.39
N ALA A 17 -5.65 -2.21 -13.03
CA ALA A 17 -4.81 -2.23 -11.84
C ALA A 17 -3.61 -1.27 -11.95
N GLU A 18 -2.93 -1.25 -13.11
CA GLU A 18 -1.82 -0.31 -13.40
C GLU A 18 -2.26 1.15 -13.27
N ASN A 19 -3.40 1.52 -13.86
CA ASN A 19 -3.95 2.87 -13.76
C ASN A 19 -4.30 3.26 -12.32
N ALA A 20 -4.81 2.31 -11.51
CA ALA A 20 -5.08 2.54 -10.11
C ALA A 20 -3.79 2.80 -9.31
N TRP A 21 -2.72 2.06 -9.58
CA TRP A 21 -1.41 2.31 -8.98
C TRP A 21 -0.84 3.67 -9.39
N LEU A 22 -0.95 4.05 -10.66
CA LEU A 22 -0.53 5.37 -11.15
C LEU A 22 -1.33 6.49 -10.51
N PHE A 23 -2.64 6.34 -10.38
CA PHE A 23 -3.49 7.29 -9.68
C PHE A 23 -3.08 7.43 -8.22
N GLY A 24 -2.86 6.31 -7.54
CA GLY A 24 -2.38 6.31 -6.16
C GLY A 24 -1.03 7.02 -6.00
N LEU A 25 -0.10 6.82 -6.95
CA LEU A 25 1.20 7.49 -6.96
C LEU A 25 1.06 9.01 -7.12
N HIS A 26 0.16 9.46 -7.99
CA HIS A 26 -0.12 10.91 -8.12
C HIS A 26 -0.73 11.48 -6.85
N LEU A 27 -1.68 10.76 -6.23
CA LEU A 27 -2.28 11.16 -4.97
C LEU A 27 -1.22 11.26 -3.86
N TYR A 28 -0.31 10.28 -3.78
CA TYR A 28 0.84 10.33 -2.86
C TYR A 28 1.66 11.61 -3.07
N GLY A 29 2.08 11.90 -4.29
CA GLY A 29 2.88 13.10 -4.58
C GLY A 29 2.18 14.41 -4.22
N MET A 30 0.85 14.48 -4.45
CA MET A 30 0.05 15.65 -4.07
C MET A 30 -0.02 15.79 -2.54
N MET A 31 -0.26 14.71 -1.81
CA MET A 31 -0.33 14.72 -0.35
C MET A 31 1.02 15.03 0.29
N ASP A 32 2.10 14.49 -0.25
CA ASP A 32 3.46 14.77 0.21
C ASP A 32 3.81 16.25 0.04
N ALA A 33 3.58 16.82 -1.15
CA ALA A 33 3.78 18.24 -1.41
C ALA A 33 2.91 19.13 -0.51
N PHE A 34 1.64 18.75 -0.30
CA PHE A 34 0.75 19.44 0.63
C PHE A 34 1.28 19.36 2.07
N GLY A 35 1.77 18.21 2.49
CA GLY A 35 2.35 17.99 3.81
C GLY A 35 3.56 18.89 4.07
N ILE A 36 4.46 19.00 3.11
CA ILE A 36 5.62 19.89 3.18
C ILE A 36 5.16 21.34 3.34
N TRP A 37 4.21 21.79 2.49
CA TRP A 37 3.67 23.15 2.56
C TRP A 37 2.97 23.41 3.89
N TYR A 38 2.11 22.47 4.36
CA TYR A 38 1.38 22.58 5.61
C TYR A 38 2.34 22.67 6.81
N ASN A 39 3.31 21.80 6.89
CA ASN A 39 4.28 21.79 7.98
C ASN A 39 5.13 23.06 8.03
N ASN A 40 5.47 23.64 6.89
CA ASN A 40 6.25 24.87 6.83
C ASN A 40 5.44 26.11 7.26
N ASN A 41 4.12 26.11 7.07
CA ASN A 41 3.30 27.30 7.31
C ASN A 41 2.43 27.23 8.56
N TYR A 42 2.05 26.03 9.01
CA TYR A 42 1.01 25.85 10.02
C TYR A 42 1.40 24.87 11.14
N ARG A 43 2.57 24.25 11.10
CA ARG A 43 2.98 23.32 12.15
C ARG A 43 3.19 24.10 13.45
N SER A 44 2.13 24.18 14.27
CA SER A 44 2.26 24.53 15.69
C SER A 44 2.85 23.33 16.44
N VAL A 45 3.72 23.60 17.41
CA VAL A 45 4.26 22.60 18.35
C VAL A 45 3.15 22.27 19.37
N GLU A 46 2.03 21.75 18.89
CA GLU A 46 0.96 21.25 19.77
C GLU A 46 1.22 19.78 20.06
N LEU A 47 1.20 19.46 21.34
CA LEU A 47 1.22 18.08 21.85
C LEU A 47 0.04 17.31 21.25
N ARG A 48 0.31 16.18 20.63
CA ARG A 48 -0.70 15.37 19.95
C ARG A 48 -1.18 14.29 20.89
N ASP A 49 -2.49 14.24 21.09
CA ASP A 49 -3.08 13.24 21.96
C ASP A 49 -3.07 11.84 21.31
N MET A 50 -2.40 10.90 21.97
CA MET A 50 -2.29 9.50 21.55
C MET A 50 -3.66 8.84 21.34
N LYS A 51 -4.65 9.14 22.20
CA LYS A 51 -5.98 8.55 22.08
C LYS A 51 -6.69 9.02 20.83
N THR A 52 -6.57 10.30 20.51
CA THR A 52 -7.11 10.88 19.28
C THR A 52 -6.42 10.31 18.05
N ALA A 53 -5.09 10.18 18.06
CA ALA A 53 -4.34 9.55 16.98
C ALA A 53 -4.75 8.08 16.75
N LEU A 54 -4.95 7.32 17.82
CA LEU A 54 -5.42 5.94 17.77
C LEU A 54 -6.83 5.84 17.19
N LEU A 55 -7.76 6.67 17.66
CA LEU A 55 -9.14 6.68 17.15
C LEU A 55 -9.21 7.04 15.67
N LEU A 56 -8.46 8.07 15.26
CA LEU A 56 -8.36 8.46 13.86
C LEU A 56 -7.63 7.40 13.03
N GLY A 57 -6.65 6.72 13.62
CA GLY A 57 -5.90 5.62 12.99
C GLY A 57 -6.76 4.39 12.64
N LEU A 58 -7.97 4.24 13.22
CA LEU A 58 -8.93 3.22 12.79
C LEU A 58 -9.35 3.39 11.33
N ILE A 59 -9.27 4.62 10.81
CA ILE A 59 -9.40 4.88 9.38
C ILE A 59 -7.99 5.09 8.84
N PRO A 60 -7.50 4.20 7.94
CA PRO A 60 -6.13 4.27 7.44
C PRO A 60 -5.78 5.66 6.89
N GLY A 61 -4.67 6.21 7.33
CA GLY A 61 -4.18 7.52 6.89
C GLY A 61 -4.66 8.72 7.71
N LEU A 62 -5.83 8.66 8.40
CA LEU A 62 -6.31 9.81 9.19
C LEU A 62 -5.45 10.06 10.44
N GLY A 63 -4.95 9.02 11.09
CA GLY A 63 -4.01 9.16 12.20
C GLY A 63 -2.72 9.87 11.78
N GLN A 64 -2.16 9.51 10.62
CA GLN A 64 -0.99 10.16 10.05
C GLN A 64 -1.28 11.62 9.69
N MET A 65 -2.43 11.90 9.08
CA MET A 65 -2.83 13.29 8.78
C MET A 65 -2.99 14.13 10.03
N TYR A 66 -3.57 13.58 11.10
CA TYR A 66 -3.64 14.23 12.41
C TYR A 66 -2.26 14.56 12.97
N ASN A 67 -1.29 13.66 12.78
CA ASN A 67 0.10 13.87 13.16
C ASN A 67 0.86 14.84 12.22
N GLY A 68 0.23 15.31 11.13
CA GLY A 68 0.86 16.18 10.12
C GLY A 68 1.74 15.42 9.13
N GLU A 69 1.69 14.09 9.14
CA GLU A 69 2.47 13.20 8.31
C GLU A 69 1.70 12.84 7.00
N PHE A 70 1.37 13.90 6.22
CA PHE A 70 0.56 13.77 5.00
C PHE A 70 1.22 12.89 3.94
N GLY A 71 2.56 12.88 3.86
CA GLY A 71 3.29 11.98 2.96
C GLY A 71 3.07 10.51 3.32
N LYS A 72 3.13 10.15 4.61
CA LYS A 72 2.82 8.79 5.07
C LYS A 72 1.37 8.41 4.76
N ALA A 73 0.41 9.31 5.00
CA ALA A 73 -0.99 9.09 4.64
C ALA A 73 -1.18 8.87 3.14
N GLY A 74 -0.51 9.66 2.31
CA GLY A 74 -0.52 9.51 0.85
C GLY A 74 0.03 8.16 0.39
N LEU A 75 1.13 7.69 0.99
CA LEU A 75 1.72 6.38 0.72
C LEU A 75 0.76 5.24 1.08
N LEU A 76 0.05 5.35 2.22
CA LEU A 76 -0.98 4.39 2.61
C LEU A 76 -2.13 4.34 1.60
N TYR A 77 -2.65 5.50 1.19
CA TYR A 77 -3.73 5.55 0.20
C TYR A 77 -3.29 5.01 -1.15
N MET A 78 -2.07 5.30 -1.61
CA MET A 78 -1.50 4.69 -2.82
C MET A 78 -1.53 3.16 -2.72
N GLY A 79 -1.02 2.61 -1.61
CA GLY A 79 -0.98 1.17 -1.37
C GLY A 79 -2.37 0.54 -1.33
N LEU A 80 -3.33 1.17 -0.63
CA LEU A 80 -4.70 0.68 -0.51
C LEU A 80 -5.45 0.70 -1.85
N ILE A 81 -5.33 1.79 -2.62
CA ILE A 81 -5.98 1.94 -3.93
C ILE A 81 -5.42 0.90 -4.91
N GLY A 82 -4.10 0.79 -5.00
CA GLY A 82 -3.44 -0.18 -5.88
C GLY A 82 -3.76 -1.62 -5.51
N ALA A 83 -3.70 -1.95 -4.20
CA ALA A 83 -4.04 -3.30 -3.73
C ALA A 83 -5.51 -3.64 -3.95
N ALA A 84 -6.45 -2.72 -3.69
CA ALA A 84 -7.88 -2.94 -3.95
C ALA A 84 -8.16 -3.22 -5.42
N ALA A 85 -7.55 -2.45 -6.34
CA ALA A 85 -7.65 -2.69 -7.76
C ALA A 85 -7.06 -4.05 -8.16
N SER A 86 -5.90 -4.41 -7.61
CA SER A 86 -5.24 -5.70 -7.86
C SER A 86 -6.03 -6.89 -7.33
N ILE A 87 -6.69 -6.75 -6.16
CA ILE A 87 -7.61 -7.75 -5.62
C ILE A 87 -8.78 -7.95 -6.56
N ARG A 88 -9.42 -6.85 -7.01
CA ARG A 88 -10.55 -6.89 -7.95
C ARG A 88 -10.17 -7.56 -9.27
N THR A 89 -9.06 -7.14 -9.87
CA THR A 89 -8.54 -7.75 -11.10
C THR A 89 -8.29 -9.23 -10.94
N SER A 90 -7.61 -9.63 -9.85
CA SER A 90 -7.37 -11.06 -9.56
C SER A 90 -8.66 -11.84 -9.35
N GLN A 91 -9.67 -11.24 -8.71
CA GLN A 91 -10.98 -11.87 -8.51
C GLN A 91 -11.71 -12.07 -9.84
N ASN A 92 -11.76 -11.05 -10.70
CA ASN A 92 -12.36 -11.15 -12.03
C ASN A 92 -11.73 -12.29 -12.85
N MET A 93 -10.39 -12.41 -12.78
CA MET A 93 -9.66 -13.48 -13.46
C MET A 93 -9.99 -14.86 -12.88
N VAL A 94 -10.13 -14.98 -11.55
CA VAL A 94 -10.55 -16.24 -10.92
C VAL A 94 -11.93 -16.66 -11.44
N GLU A 95 -12.89 -15.75 -11.46
CA GLU A 95 -14.27 -16.02 -11.93
C GLU A 95 -14.26 -16.44 -13.40
N TYR A 96 -13.56 -15.68 -14.23
CA TYR A 96 -13.44 -16.01 -15.66
C TYR A 96 -12.86 -17.40 -15.91
N TYR A 97 -11.73 -17.75 -15.26
CA TYR A 97 -11.13 -19.06 -15.44
C TYR A 97 -11.92 -20.20 -14.80
N LEU A 98 -12.71 -19.95 -13.75
CA LEU A 98 -13.68 -20.92 -13.22
C LEU A 98 -14.79 -21.22 -14.21
N ASP A 99 -15.39 -20.20 -14.81
CA ASP A 99 -16.43 -20.37 -15.84
C ASP A 99 -15.87 -21.12 -17.04
N ARG A 100 -14.64 -20.80 -17.42
CA ARG A 100 -13.93 -21.49 -18.49
C ARG A 100 -13.70 -22.97 -18.17
N LYS A 101 -13.31 -23.29 -16.94
CA LYS A 101 -13.10 -24.65 -16.46
C LYS A 101 -14.40 -25.43 -16.54
N HIS A 102 -15.52 -24.89 -16.03
CA HIS A 102 -16.84 -25.55 -16.08
C HIS A 102 -17.30 -25.81 -17.53
N PHE A 103 -16.99 -24.88 -18.45
CA PHE A 103 -17.30 -25.08 -19.86
C PHE A 103 -16.49 -26.26 -20.46
N LEU A 104 -15.18 -26.34 -20.19
CA LEU A 104 -14.31 -27.40 -20.68
C LEU A 104 -14.69 -28.78 -20.09
N GLU A 105 -15.09 -28.84 -18.83
CA GLU A 105 -15.58 -30.05 -18.19
C GLU A 105 -16.86 -30.60 -18.88
N LYS A 106 -17.78 -29.71 -19.30
CA LYS A 106 -19.00 -30.10 -20.02
C LYS A 106 -18.72 -30.58 -21.45
N GLU A 107 -17.69 -30.02 -22.10
CA GLU A 107 -17.30 -30.42 -23.46
C GLU A 107 -16.40 -31.68 -23.50
N ASN A 108 -16.09 -32.29 -22.35
CA ASN A 108 -15.12 -33.39 -22.24
C ASN A 108 -13.78 -33.08 -22.91
N SER A 109 -13.30 -31.84 -22.72
CA SER A 109 -12.04 -31.35 -23.30
C SER A 109 -10.85 -32.12 -22.73
N SER A 110 -9.67 -31.98 -23.36
CA SER A 110 -8.45 -32.70 -22.97
C SER A 110 -8.03 -32.36 -21.52
N SER A 111 -7.45 -33.33 -20.82
CA SER A 111 -6.92 -33.12 -19.45
C SER A 111 -5.88 -31.99 -19.43
N GLU A 112 -5.08 -31.83 -20.49
CA GLU A 112 -4.07 -30.78 -20.58
C GLU A 112 -4.68 -29.36 -20.59
N GLU A 113 -5.83 -29.15 -21.26
CA GLU A 113 -6.51 -27.87 -21.23
C GLU A 113 -7.11 -27.58 -19.85
N LEU A 114 -7.70 -28.57 -19.20
CA LEU A 114 -8.24 -28.48 -17.85
C LEU A 114 -7.14 -28.15 -16.83
N ASP A 115 -5.97 -28.77 -16.94
CA ASP A 115 -4.84 -28.54 -16.06
C ASP A 115 -4.32 -27.09 -16.22
N ARG A 116 -4.16 -26.59 -17.45
CA ARG A 116 -3.76 -25.20 -17.72
C ARG A 116 -4.73 -24.19 -17.10
N VAL A 117 -6.04 -24.41 -17.25
CA VAL A 117 -7.05 -23.50 -16.68
C VAL A 117 -7.07 -23.58 -15.16
N THR A 118 -6.90 -24.77 -14.58
CA THR A 118 -6.81 -24.95 -13.13
C THR A 118 -5.58 -24.26 -12.54
N GLU A 119 -4.45 -24.31 -13.24
CA GLU A 119 -3.24 -23.59 -12.84
C GLU A 119 -3.47 -22.07 -12.84
N ARG A 120 -4.15 -21.53 -13.86
CA ARG A 120 -4.51 -20.10 -13.90
C ARG A 120 -5.43 -19.69 -12.74
N VAL A 121 -6.44 -20.48 -12.41
CA VAL A 121 -7.31 -20.24 -11.24
C VAL A 121 -6.47 -20.18 -9.96
N THR A 122 -5.56 -21.13 -9.80
CA THR A 122 -4.70 -21.22 -8.61
C THR A 122 -3.76 -20.01 -8.51
N TYR A 123 -3.17 -19.60 -9.63
CA TYR A 123 -2.31 -18.43 -9.72
C TYR A 123 -3.03 -17.14 -9.29
N TYR A 124 -4.21 -16.87 -9.86
CA TYR A 124 -4.94 -15.63 -9.53
C TYR A 124 -5.54 -15.66 -8.11
N ARG A 125 -5.93 -16.82 -7.58
CA ARG A 125 -6.29 -16.97 -6.16
C ARG A 125 -5.14 -16.64 -5.24
N LYS A 126 -3.94 -17.11 -5.55
CA LYS A 126 -2.74 -16.82 -4.77
C LYS A 126 -2.44 -15.31 -4.79
N ASN A 127 -2.45 -14.69 -5.97
CA ASN A 127 -2.22 -13.25 -6.10
C ASN A 127 -3.24 -12.43 -5.30
N ARG A 128 -4.54 -12.73 -5.45
CA ARG A 128 -5.59 -12.07 -4.66
C ARG A 128 -5.32 -12.16 -3.17
N ASN A 129 -5.01 -13.36 -2.69
CA ASN A 129 -4.75 -13.57 -1.26
C ASN A 129 -3.50 -12.82 -0.78
N GLN A 130 -2.45 -12.73 -1.59
CA GLN A 130 -1.26 -11.93 -1.27
C GLN A 130 -1.59 -10.45 -1.10
N TYR A 131 -2.42 -9.87 -2.00
CA TYR A 131 -2.86 -8.47 -1.86
C TYR A 131 -3.75 -8.27 -0.64
N ILE A 132 -4.64 -9.21 -0.30
CA ILE A 132 -5.47 -9.15 0.91
C ILE A 132 -4.58 -9.12 2.16
N TRP A 133 -3.58 -10.00 2.25
CA TRP A 133 -2.61 -9.99 3.34
C TRP A 133 -1.78 -8.71 3.37
N GLY A 134 -1.40 -8.20 2.20
CA GLY A 134 -0.70 -6.92 2.07
C GLY A 134 -1.53 -5.76 2.66
N VAL A 135 -2.82 -5.68 2.33
CA VAL A 135 -3.74 -4.67 2.91
C VAL A 135 -3.84 -4.80 4.42
N ALA A 136 -3.95 -6.04 4.94
CA ALA A 136 -4.01 -6.26 6.39
C ALA A 136 -2.73 -5.79 7.09
N LEU A 137 -1.57 -6.07 6.54
CA LEU A 137 -0.28 -5.63 7.08
C LEU A 137 -0.12 -4.10 7.00
N ILE A 138 -0.50 -3.48 5.89
CA ILE A 138 -0.49 -2.02 5.73
C ILE A 138 -1.39 -1.37 6.79
N TYR A 139 -2.57 -1.94 7.03
CA TYR A 139 -3.50 -1.43 8.05
C TYR A 139 -2.92 -1.50 9.46
N LEU A 140 -2.37 -2.65 9.84
CA LEU A 140 -1.75 -2.83 11.16
C LEU A 140 -0.55 -1.90 11.34
N TYR A 141 0.29 -1.75 10.32
CA TYR A 141 1.40 -0.82 10.33
C TYR A 141 0.91 0.63 10.50
N SER A 142 -0.09 1.05 9.74
CA SER A 142 -0.68 2.39 9.82
C SER A 142 -1.17 2.74 11.21
N LEU A 143 -1.85 1.79 11.85
CA LEU A 143 -2.36 1.98 13.22
C LEU A 143 -1.22 2.16 14.23
N GLY A 144 -0.21 1.31 14.17
CA GLY A 144 0.97 1.40 15.05
C GLY A 144 1.76 2.68 14.83
N ASP A 145 2.03 3.04 13.58
CA ASP A 145 2.76 4.24 13.20
C ASP A 145 2.07 5.53 13.69
N ALA A 146 0.75 5.64 13.56
CA ALA A 146 -0.01 6.79 14.04
C ALA A 146 0.10 6.98 15.57
N VAL A 147 0.11 5.88 16.33
CA VAL A 147 0.28 5.91 17.80
C VAL A 147 1.70 6.30 18.17
N VAL A 148 2.70 5.72 17.50
CA VAL A 148 4.11 6.02 17.76
C VAL A 148 4.42 7.49 17.47
N ASP A 149 3.97 8.02 16.33
CA ASP A 149 4.16 9.44 15.99
C ASP A 149 3.52 10.37 17.02
N ALA A 150 2.34 10.03 17.53
CA ALA A 150 1.69 10.82 18.57
C ALA A 150 2.45 10.78 19.91
N LEU A 151 2.96 9.61 20.30
CA LEU A 151 3.80 9.47 21.50
C LEU A 151 5.11 10.25 21.38
N LEU A 152 5.73 10.22 20.20
CA LEU A 152 6.99 10.93 19.95
C LEU A 152 6.80 12.45 19.90
N SER A 153 5.57 12.95 19.70
CA SER A 153 5.29 14.39 19.72
C SER A 153 5.44 15.01 21.12
N ASP A 154 5.42 14.21 22.18
CA ASP A 154 5.63 14.64 23.56
C ASP A 154 7.12 14.86 23.91
N PHE A 155 8.03 14.39 23.06
CA PHE A 155 9.45 14.62 23.29
C PHE A 155 9.85 15.99 22.70
N ASP A 156 10.05 16.97 23.58
CA ASP A 156 10.45 18.36 23.25
C ASP A 156 11.79 18.47 22.50
N ASN A 157 12.58 17.41 22.50
CA ASN A 157 13.90 17.38 21.87
C ASN A 157 14.00 16.21 20.88
N PRO A 158 13.95 16.47 19.57
CA PRO A 158 14.21 15.42 18.60
C PRO A 158 15.65 14.93 18.76
N MET A 159 15.83 13.63 18.96
CA MET A 159 17.15 13.02 18.87
C MET A 159 17.70 13.24 17.45
N HIS A 160 18.71 14.09 17.32
CA HIS A 160 19.40 14.26 16.05
C HIS A 160 20.43 13.15 15.88
N PHE A 161 20.18 12.24 14.97
CA PHE A 161 21.14 11.25 14.52
C PHE A 161 21.81 11.76 13.24
N ALA A 162 23.11 11.99 13.28
CA ALA A 162 23.88 12.33 12.09
C ALA A 162 24.98 11.30 11.87
N LEU A 163 25.03 10.72 10.68
CA LEU A 163 26.20 9.95 10.20
C LEU A 163 27.11 10.91 9.43
N LEU A 164 28.25 11.23 10.03
CA LEU A 164 29.26 12.06 9.38
C LEU A 164 30.40 11.18 8.87
N PRO A 165 30.84 11.37 7.60
CA PRO A 165 32.05 10.70 7.12
C PRO A 165 33.25 11.21 7.88
N ASN A 166 34.09 10.30 8.37
CA ASN A 166 35.34 10.66 9.00
C ASN A 166 36.45 10.80 7.94
N LEU A 167 37.30 11.80 8.09
CA LEU A 167 38.44 12.07 7.20
C LEU A 167 39.44 10.90 7.12
N THR A 168 39.37 9.92 8.02
CA THR A 168 40.22 8.72 8.04
C THR A 168 39.57 7.49 7.38
N GLY A 169 38.44 7.67 6.65
CA GLY A 169 37.77 6.59 5.88
C GLY A 169 36.77 5.77 6.67
N GLY A 170 36.30 6.25 7.83
CA GLY A 170 35.21 5.67 8.62
C GLY A 170 33.97 6.56 8.67
N ALA A 171 32.88 6.09 9.29
CA ALA A 171 31.70 6.87 9.62
C ALA A 171 31.62 7.08 11.15
N GLN A 172 31.34 8.31 11.58
CA GLN A 172 31.01 8.62 12.97
C GLN A 172 29.51 8.83 13.11
N ALA A 173 28.91 8.18 14.10
CA ALA A 173 27.54 8.42 14.51
C ALA A 173 27.54 9.49 15.61
N LEU A 174 26.91 10.62 15.34
CA LEU A 174 26.70 11.69 16.33
C LEU A 174 25.28 11.57 16.87
N PHE A 175 25.17 11.40 18.19
CA PHE A 175 23.88 11.50 18.90
C PHE A 175 23.90 12.81 19.69
N THR A 176 23.02 13.73 19.36
CA THR A 176 22.83 14.96 20.16
C THR A 176 21.52 14.85 20.90
N LEU A 177 21.57 14.88 22.22
CA LEU A 177 20.42 15.03 23.11
C LEU A 177 20.50 16.47 23.63
N ASP A 178 19.57 17.33 23.22
CA ASP A 178 19.38 18.65 23.83
C ASP A 178 18.50 18.48 25.05
N PHE A 179 19.05 18.79 26.24
CA PHE A 179 18.35 18.75 27.55
C PHE A 179 17.78 20.11 27.88
#